data_17cd5ae8fa53b7c20dbf2311dd240fc1
#
_entry.id   17cd5ae8fa53b7c20dbf2311dd240fc1
#
_cell.length_a   1.000
_cell.length_b   1.000
_cell.length_c   1.000
_cell.angle_alpha   90.00
_cell.angle_beta   90.00
_cell.angle_gamma   90.00
#
_symmetry.space_group_name_H-M   'P 1'
#
loop_
_entity.id
_entity.type
_entity.pdbx_description
1 polymer ?
#
loop_
_entity_poly.entity_id
_entity_poly.type
_entity_poly.pdbx_seq_one_letter_code
_entity_poly.pdbx_strand_id
1 'polypeptide(L)'
;MNTKNLTLQTYFPTLIGVITNPDHQTLENKLTKKCLKLRKKIKSGGENWISNETYNTLGTYHLSEDPDFSNINDFVTNQVIHYCKAQSIDLNCLDTDPLAWLSLYKKNNYQEWHAHTPAMISAAYYLRCNDSSAKIYFKNPVDTMLPPKVLSYNNLNFEQVEFQPKPGMLLIFKSHLYHCVAQQQNNDIRICLSYNYRRKD
;
A
#
# COMPACT_ATOMS: atom_id res chain seq x y z
N MET A 1 10.21 -32.24 -28.21
CA MET A 1 9.52 -31.27 -29.07
C MET A 1 10.47 -30.13 -29.37
N ASN A 2 10.62 -29.75 -30.62
CA ASN A 2 11.54 -28.67 -31.02
C ASN A 2 10.86 -27.33 -30.76
N THR A 3 11.25 -26.63 -29.68
CA THR A 3 10.64 -25.34 -29.25
C THR A 3 11.23 -24.14 -30.02
N LYS A 4 11.99 -24.35 -31.07
CA LYS A 4 12.69 -23.29 -31.82
C LYS A 4 11.78 -22.20 -32.42
N ASN A 5 10.46 -22.42 -32.49
CA ASN A 5 9.50 -21.50 -33.11
C ASN A 5 8.46 -20.92 -32.12
N LEU A 6 8.56 -21.22 -30.80
CA LEU A 6 7.65 -20.63 -29.80
C LEU A 6 8.21 -19.30 -29.30
N THR A 7 7.49 -18.21 -29.56
CA THR A 7 7.77 -16.89 -28.99
C THR A 7 6.77 -16.62 -27.89
N LEU A 8 7.25 -16.38 -26.68
CA LEU A 8 6.43 -15.95 -25.55
C LEU A 8 6.42 -14.42 -25.47
N GLN A 9 5.24 -13.85 -25.35
CA GLN A 9 5.06 -12.41 -25.17
C GLN A 9 4.30 -12.17 -23.86
N THR A 10 4.69 -11.13 -23.11
CA THR A 10 4.05 -10.77 -21.85
C THR A 10 3.17 -9.54 -22.06
N TYR A 11 1.88 -9.67 -21.75
CA TYR A 11 0.89 -8.62 -21.78
C TYR A 11 0.23 -8.48 -20.41
N PHE A 12 -0.27 -7.28 -20.09
CA PHE A 12 -1.02 -6.99 -18.87
C PHE A 12 -0.26 -7.29 -17.57
N PRO A 13 1.01 -6.88 -17.45
CA PRO A 13 1.76 -7.11 -16.23
C PRO A 13 1.12 -6.36 -15.05
N THR A 14 1.09 -7.00 -13.89
CA THR A 14 0.74 -6.35 -12.62
C THR A 14 1.99 -5.68 -12.07
N LEU A 15 1.94 -4.36 -11.89
CA LEU A 15 3.08 -3.58 -11.40
C LEU A 15 2.85 -3.15 -9.95
N ILE A 16 3.87 -3.37 -9.12
CA ILE A 16 3.96 -2.81 -7.76
C ILE A 16 5.27 -2.03 -7.69
N GLY A 17 5.16 -0.69 -7.52
CA GLY A 17 6.31 0.19 -7.31
C GLY A 17 6.82 0.03 -5.88
N VAL A 18 8.15 -0.04 -5.71
CA VAL A 18 8.80 -0.15 -4.40
C VAL A 18 9.94 0.85 -4.34
N ILE A 19 9.93 1.72 -3.33
CA ILE A 19 11.00 2.69 -3.10
C ILE A 19 11.13 2.96 -1.60
N THR A 20 12.31 3.35 -1.15
CA THR A 20 12.55 3.82 0.22
C THR A 20 12.77 5.34 0.21
N ASN A 21 12.11 6.06 1.09
CA ASN A 21 12.32 7.49 1.27
C ASN A 21 13.71 7.74 1.87
N PRO A 22 14.61 8.45 1.18
CA PRO A 22 15.95 8.72 1.69
C PRO A 22 15.95 9.59 2.97
N ASP A 23 14.93 10.42 3.14
CA ASP A 23 14.81 11.36 4.28
C ASP A 23 14.04 10.77 5.47
N HIS A 24 13.67 9.49 5.39
CA HIS A 24 12.82 8.83 6.39
C HIS A 24 13.32 9.00 7.83
N GLN A 25 14.62 8.80 8.06
CA GLN A 25 15.21 8.84 9.40
C GLN A 25 15.01 10.19 10.10
N THR A 26 14.98 11.28 9.34
CA THR A 26 14.77 12.64 9.88
C THR A 26 13.31 12.87 10.29
N LEU A 27 12.37 12.16 9.69
CA LEU A 27 10.92 12.34 9.83
C LEU A 27 10.30 11.37 10.83
N GLU A 28 10.84 10.14 10.94
CA GLU A 28 10.22 9.03 11.67
C GLU A 28 9.82 9.38 13.10
N ASN A 29 10.76 9.89 13.90
CA ASN A 29 10.53 10.14 15.32
C ASN A 29 9.46 11.22 15.57
N LYS A 30 9.51 12.33 14.81
CA LYS A 30 8.52 13.42 14.92
C LYS A 30 7.14 12.90 14.56
N LEU A 31 7.02 12.24 13.41
CA LEU A 31 5.73 11.79 12.87
C LEU A 31 5.15 10.60 13.64
N THR A 32 5.98 9.68 14.13
CA THR A 32 5.51 8.63 15.05
C THR A 32 4.86 9.23 16.30
N LYS A 33 5.49 10.22 16.94
CA LYS A 33 4.89 10.92 18.10
C LYS A 33 3.57 11.60 17.71
N LYS A 34 3.49 12.22 16.55
CA LYS A 34 2.26 12.83 16.02
C LYS A 34 1.16 11.79 15.82
N CYS A 35 1.45 10.65 15.15
CA CYS A 35 0.49 9.57 14.95
C CYS A 35 -0.05 9.00 16.27
N LEU A 36 0.80 8.83 17.27
CA LEU A 36 0.38 8.38 18.60
C LEU A 36 -0.49 9.40 19.34
N LYS A 37 -0.26 10.70 19.13
CA LYS A 37 -1.14 11.76 19.64
C LYS A 37 -2.49 11.77 18.94
N LEU A 38 -2.51 11.63 17.60
CA LEU A 38 -3.74 11.53 16.82
C LEU A 38 -4.60 10.37 17.30
N ARG A 39 -4.00 9.17 17.49
CA ARG A 39 -4.72 8.02 18.02
C ARG A 39 -5.46 8.27 19.33
N LYS A 40 -4.93 9.13 20.19
CA LYS A 40 -5.57 9.48 21.48
C LYS A 40 -6.72 10.50 21.33
N LYS A 41 -6.72 11.28 20.24
CA LYS A 41 -7.63 12.42 20.05
C LYS A 41 -8.71 12.17 19.00
N ILE A 42 -8.38 11.38 17.99
CA ILE A 42 -9.25 11.12 16.83
C ILE A 42 -9.88 9.74 16.99
N LYS A 43 -11.20 9.67 16.82
CA LYS A 43 -11.93 8.40 16.78
C LYS A 43 -11.45 7.56 15.60
N SER A 44 -11.37 6.23 15.79
CA SER A 44 -11.09 5.31 14.68
C SER A 44 -12.20 5.40 13.62
N GLY A 45 -11.80 5.40 12.36
CA GLY A 45 -12.69 5.16 11.22
C GLY A 45 -12.86 3.66 10.95
N GLY A 46 -13.49 3.31 9.83
CA GLY A 46 -13.58 1.90 9.40
C GLY A 46 -14.49 1.03 10.28
N GLU A 47 -15.52 1.60 10.90
CA GLU A 47 -16.47 0.87 11.75
C GLU A 47 -17.14 -0.33 11.02
N ASN A 48 -17.24 -0.26 9.70
CA ASN A 48 -17.83 -1.30 8.86
C ASN A 48 -16.83 -2.38 8.41
N TRP A 49 -15.57 -2.28 8.81
CA TRP A 49 -14.56 -3.28 8.48
C TRP A 49 -14.61 -4.45 9.44
N ILE A 50 -14.32 -5.65 8.95
CA ILE A 50 -14.17 -6.84 9.81
C ILE A 50 -12.99 -6.64 10.77
N SER A 51 -11.93 -5.97 10.30
CA SER A 51 -10.74 -5.58 11.07
C SER A 51 -10.92 -4.30 11.89
N ASN A 52 -12.13 -4.02 12.40
CA ASN A 52 -12.46 -2.77 13.12
C ASN A 52 -11.62 -2.49 14.38
N GLU A 53 -10.98 -3.52 14.94
CA GLU A 53 -10.00 -3.39 16.03
C GLU A 53 -8.70 -2.68 15.60
N THR A 54 -8.43 -2.62 14.29
CA THR A 54 -7.27 -1.92 13.73
C THR A 54 -7.59 -0.43 13.66
N TYR A 55 -6.87 0.37 14.46
CA TYR A 55 -7.06 1.82 14.43
C TYR A 55 -6.69 2.41 13.07
N ASN A 56 -7.57 3.21 12.51
CA ASN A 56 -7.29 4.03 11.33
C ASN A 56 -8.04 5.37 11.41
N THR A 57 -7.65 6.33 10.56
CA THR A 57 -8.27 7.66 10.52
C THR A 57 -9.08 7.91 9.26
N LEU A 58 -9.40 6.86 8.47
CA LEU A 58 -10.21 7.01 7.25
C LEU A 58 -11.57 7.63 7.59
N GLY A 59 -11.88 8.76 6.92
CA GLY A 59 -13.11 9.50 7.13
C GLY A 59 -13.22 10.28 8.44
N THR A 60 -12.19 10.23 9.30
CA THR A 60 -12.20 10.95 10.60
C THR A 60 -11.08 11.98 10.74
N TYR A 61 -10.06 11.92 9.88
CA TYR A 61 -8.95 12.87 9.87
C TYR A 61 -8.28 12.89 8.49
N HIS A 62 -8.10 14.08 7.92
CA HIS A 62 -7.48 14.29 6.61
C HIS A 62 -5.98 14.48 6.75
N LEU A 63 -5.22 13.42 6.52
CA LEU A 63 -3.76 13.42 6.70
C LEU A 63 -3.06 14.28 5.62
N SER A 64 -3.64 14.38 4.42
CA SER A 64 -3.14 15.22 3.33
C SER A 64 -3.18 16.72 3.67
N GLU A 65 -4.09 17.15 4.54
CA GLU A 65 -4.25 18.55 4.94
C GLU A 65 -3.38 18.94 6.16
N ASP A 66 -2.76 17.96 6.85
CA ASP A 66 -1.93 18.25 8.03
C ASP A 66 -0.50 18.64 7.62
N PRO A 67 -0.05 19.89 7.88
CA PRO A 67 1.26 20.39 7.47
C PRO A 67 2.44 19.61 8.08
N ASP A 68 2.25 18.91 9.19
CA ASP A 68 3.30 18.05 9.76
C ASP A 68 3.67 16.89 8.83
N PHE A 69 2.76 16.45 7.95
CA PHE A 69 2.96 15.36 7.00
C PHE A 69 3.34 15.83 5.58
N SER A 70 3.44 17.16 5.32
CA SER A 70 3.67 17.70 3.98
C SER A 70 4.86 17.03 3.27
N ASN A 71 6.01 16.91 3.92
CA ASN A 71 7.21 16.31 3.32
C ASN A 71 6.98 14.86 2.86
N ILE A 72 6.21 14.06 3.62
CA ILE A 72 5.87 12.69 3.19
C ILE A 72 4.80 12.72 2.11
N ASN A 73 3.80 13.58 2.21
CA ASN A 73 2.76 13.72 1.21
C ASN A 73 3.36 14.11 -0.16
N ASP A 74 4.29 15.07 -0.18
CA ASP A 74 5.01 15.48 -1.38
C ASP A 74 5.88 14.35 -1.95
N PHE A 75 6.62 13.63 -1.07
CA PHE A 75 7.39 12.48 -1.50
C PHE A 75 6.50 11.42 -2.16
N VAL A 76 5.41 11.01 -1.49
CA VAL A 76 4.50 9.98 -2.01
C VAL A 76 3.87 10.41 -3.32
N THR A 77 3.36 11.65 -3.43
CA THR A 77 2.74 12.19 -4.65
C THR A 77 3.73 12.20 -5.82
N ASN A 78 4.97 12.63 -5.58
CA ASN A 78 6.02 12.62 -6.62
C ASN A 78 6.33 11.19 -7.11
N GLN A 79 6.38 10.21 -6.20
CA GLN A 79 6.62 8.82 -6.60
C GLN A 79 5.42 8.20 -7.33
N VAL A 80 4.19 8.57 -6.96
CA VAL A 80 2.98 8.17 -7.71
C VAL A 80 2.99 8.77 -9.13
N ILE A 81 3.40 10.02 -9.29
CA ILE A 81 3.60 10.63 -10.61
C ILE A 81 4.62 9.84 -11.44
N HIS A 82 5.77 9.46 -10.85
CA HIS A 82 6.76 8.63 -11.54
C HIS A 82 6.21 7.25 -11.93
N TYR A 83 5.46 6.61 -11.03
CA TYR A 83 4.79 5.34 -11.30
C TYR A 83 3.79 5.45 -12.46
N CYS A 84 3.02 6.54 -12.54
CA CYS A 84 2.10 6.81 -13.64
C CYS A 84 2.84 7.05 -14.96
N LYS A 85 3.90 7.88 -14.95
CA LYS A 85 4.74 8.14 -16.13
C LYS A 85 5.34 6.87 -16.72
N ALA A 86 5.83 5.97 -15.87
CA ALA A 86 6.40 4.68 -16.31
C ALA A 86 5.39 3.79 -17.06
N GLN A 87 4.08 4.04 -16.90
CA GLN A 87 2.99 3.34 -17.58
C GLN A 87 2.31 4.19 -18.66
N SER A 88 2.88 5.35 -19.03
CA SER A 88 2.29 6.30 -20.00
C SER A 88 0.85 6.73 -19.63
N ILE A 89 0.54 6.78 -18.33
CA ILE A 89 -0.75 7.29 -17.84
C ILE A 89 -0.73 8.82 -17.98
N ASP A 90 -1.80 9.38 -18.57
CA ASP A 90 -1.98 10.82 -18.66
C ASP A 90 -2.15 11.44 -17.27
N LEU A 91 -1.20 12.30 -16.89
CA LEU A 91 -1.22 12.95 -15.58
C LEU A 91 -2.32 13.99 -15.42
N ASN A 92 -2.91 14.50 -16.51
CA ASN A 92 -4.04 15.40 -16.44
C ASN A 92 -5.28 14.72 -15.82
N CYS A 93 -5.38 13.41 -15.95
CA CYS A 93 -6.46 12.63 -15.34
C CYS A 93 -6.18 12.22 -13.89
N LEU A 94 -5.01 12.53 -13.33
CA LEU A 94 -4.67 12.18 -11.95
C LEU A 94 -5.01 13.33 -11.00
N ASP A 95 -5.85 13.08 -10.02
CA ASP A 95 -6.01 13.98 -8.88
C ASP A 95 -4.79 13.84 -7.95
N THR A 96 -4.04 14.92 -7.79
CA THR A 96 -2.83 14.95 -6.95
C THR A 96 -3.08 15.33 -5.50
N ASP A 97 -4.36 15.53 -5.12
CA ASP A 97 -4.79 15.68 -3.73
C ASP A 97 -5.40 14.36 -3.24
N PRO A 98 -4.61 13.46 -2.64
CA PRO A 98 -5.08 12.13 -2.29
C PRO A 98 -5.95 12.12 -1.05
N LEU A 99 -6.91 11.19 -1.01
CA LEU A 99 -7.45 10.74 0.25
C LEU A 99 -6.36 9.99 1.02
N ALA A 100 -5.91 10.56 2.15
CA ALA A 100 -4.82 9.97 2.93
C ALA A 100 -5.24 9.74 4.39
N TRP A 101 -4.83 8.61 4.95
CA TRP A 101 -5.14 8.23 6.32
C TRP A 101 -4.00 7.46 7.00
N LEU A 102 -4.03 7.46 8.31
CA LEU A 102 -3.14 6.71 9.19
C LEU A 102 -3.79 5.37 9.54
N SER A 103 -3.03 4.28 9.46
CA SER A 103 -3.37 2.98 10.05
C SER A 103 -2.31 2.56 11.07
N LEU A 104 -2.76 2.13 12.25
CA LEU A 104 -1.90 1.72 13.35
C LEU A 104 -2.27 0.32 13.83
N TYR A 105 -1.32 -0.60 13.71
CA TYR A 105 -1.48 -2.00 14.06
C TYR A 105 -0.75 -2.30 15.37
N LYS A 106 -1.43 -2.98 16.26
CA LYS A 106 -0.91 -3.65 17.45
C LYS A 106 -1.05 -5.14 17.30
N LYS A 107 -0.63 -5.91 18.31
CA LYS A 107 -0.83 -7.35 18.33
C LYS A 107 -2.30 -7.71 18.05
N ASN A 108 -2.50 -8.72 17.24
CA ASN A 108 -3.76 -9.24 16.73
C ASN A 108 -4.48 -8.35 15.70
N ASN A 109 -4.04 -7.10 15.47
CA ASN A 109 -4.60 -6.28 14.39
C ASN A 109 -4.19 -6.81 13.01
N TYR A 110 -5.08 -6.69 12.05
CA TYR A 110 -4.92 -7.10 10.66
C TYR A 110 -5.75 -6.19 9.75
N GLN A 111 -5.66 -6.38 8.45
CA GLN A 111 -6.61 -5.83 7.50
C GLN A 111 -7.06 -6.95 6.56
N GLU A 112 -8.37 -7.14 6.44
CA GLU A 112 -8.96 -8.11 5.52
C GLU A 112 -8.61 -7.85 4.06
N TRP A 113 -8.87 -8.84 3.20
CA TRP A 113 -8.74 -8.69 1.76
C TRP A 113 -9.69 -7.62 1.23
N HIS A 114 -9.14 -6.62 0.55
CA HIS A 114 -9.89 -5.48 0.02
C HIS A 114 -9.18 -4.86 -1.18
N ALA A 115 -9.88 -3.93 -1.85
CA ALA A 115 -9.37 -3.04 -2.89
C ALA A 115 -9.91 -1.63 -2.65
N HIS A 116 -9.32 -0.63 -3.30
CA HIS A 116 -9.66 0.79 -3.06
C HIS A 116 -10.41 1.42 -4.24
N THR A 117 -11.37 0.72 -4.82
CA THR A 117 -12.24 1.33 -5.85
C THR A 117 -13.17 2.38 -5.22
N PRO A 118 -13.41 3.55 -5.87
CA PRO A 118 -13.07 3.91 -7.26
C PRO A 118 -11.72 4.66 -7.42
N ALA A 119 -10.78 4.58 -6.49
CA ALA A 119 -9.48 5.18 -6.69
C ALA A 119 -8.72 4.50 -7.86
N MET A 120 -7.79 5.23 -8.47
CA MET A 120 -6.99 4.77 -9.60
C MET A 120 -5.66 4.18 -9.14
N ILE A 121 -4.94 4.90 -8.29
CA ILE A 121 -3.65 4.50 -7.72
C ILE A 121 -3.72 4.55 -6.20
N SER A 122 -3.18 3.53 -5.55
CA SER A 122 -3.02 3.47 -4.11
C SER A 122 -1.54 3.40 -3.73
N ALA A 123 -1.23 3.94 -2.56
CA ALA A 123 0.12 3.86 -2.01
C ALA A 123 0.08 3.59 -0.50
N ALA A 124 1.09 2.88 -0.02
CA ALA A 124 1.26 2.53 1.39
C ALA A 124 2.69 2.87 1.83
N TYR A 125 2.83 3.89 2.68
CA TYR A 125 4.10 4.33 3.25
C TYR A 125 4.27 3.79 4.67
N TYR A 126 5.36 3.07 4.93
CA TYR A 126 5.62 2.48 6.25
C TYR A 126 6.44 3.44 7.10
N LEU A 127 5.74 4.19 7.95
CA LEU A 127 6.37 5.16 8.85
C LEU A 127 7.12 4.48 9.99
N ARG A 128 6.57 3.40 10.57
CA ARG A 128 7.19 2.64 11.65
C ARG A 128 6.86 1.17 11.53
N CYS A 129 7.87 0.35 11.48
CA CYS A 129 7.78 -1.10 11.47
C CYS A 129 9.15 -1.71 11.79
N ASN A 130 9.21 -3.04 11.89
CA ASN A 130 10.43 -3.82 12.02
C ASN A 130 10.31 -5.14 11.24
N ASP A 131 11.34 -5.97 11.28
CA ASP A 131 11.38 -7.23 10.52
C ASP A 131 10.35 -8.28 10.97
N SER A 132 9.75 -8.08 12.16
CA SER A 132 8.67 -8.92 12.69
C SER A 132 7.27 -8.32 12.48
N SER A 133 7.17 -7.17 11.81
CA SER A 133 5.89 -6.53 11.52
C SER A 133 5.10 -7.31 10.47
N ALA A 134 3.77 -7.26 10.61
CA ALA A 134 2.86 -7.95 9.70
C ALA A 134 3.09 -7.53 8.24
N LYS A 135 3.21 -8.55 7.37
CA LYS A 135 3.38 -8.40 5.93
C LYS A 135 2.10 -7.91 5.27
N ILE A 136 2.26 -7.28 4.12
CA ILE A 136 1.17 -7.03 3.17
C ILE A 136 1.24 -8.08 2.06
N TYR A 137 0.08 -8.59 1.65
CA TYR A 137 -0.08 -9.57 0.58
C TYR A 137 -0.89 -8.95 -0.55
N PHE A 138 -0.54 -9.28 -1.79
CA PHE A 138 -1.30 -8.94 -2.99
C PHE A 138 -1.68 -10.21 -3.71
N LYS A 139 -2.95 -10.31 -4.10
CA LYS A 139 -3.47 -11.44 -4.88
C LYS A 139 -3.23 -11.18 -6.37
N ASN A 140 -2.92 -12.24 -7.11
CA ASN A 140 -2.89 -12.17 -8.57
C ASN A 140 -4.28 -11.73 -9.08
N PRO A 141 -4.37 -10.64 -9.87
CA PRO A 141 -5.66 -10.17 -10.39
C PRO A 141 -6.27 -11.12 -11.43
N VAL A 142 -5.46 -12.00 -12.01
CA VAL A 142 -5.95 -13.06 -12.88
C VAL A 142 -6.26 -14.29 -12.02
N ASP A 143 -7.52 -14.45 -11.64
CA ASP A 143 -7.97 -15.58 -10.84
C ASP A 143 -8.11 -16.83 -11.74
N THR A 144 -7.43 -17.90 -11.37
CA THR A 144 -7.56 -19.20 -12.04
C THR A 144 -8.26 -20.17 -11.12
N MET A 145 -9.43 -20.68 -11.54
CA MET A 145 -10.20 -21.66 -10.75
C MET A 145 -9.41 -22.95 -10.47
N LEU A 146 -8.49 -23.30 -11.37
CA LEU A 146 -7.63 -24.47 -11.26
C LEU A 146 -6.19 -24.06 -11.58
N PRO A 147 -5.44 -23.55 -10.60
CA PRO A 147 -4.03 -23.20 -10.82
C PRO A 147 -3.23 -24.44 -11.18
N PRO A 148 -2.34 -24.38 -12.20
CA PRO A 148 -1.49 -25.48 -12.56
C PRO A 148 -0.48 -25.78 -11.44
N LYS A 149 -0.12 -27.06 -11.27
CA LYS A 149 1.01 -27.41 -10.41
C LYS A 149 2.30 -26.90 -11.04
N VAL A 150 3.02 -26.04 -10.35
CA VAL A 150 4.28 -25.45 -10.82
C VAL A 150 5.49 -26.12 -10.17
N LEU A 151 6.59 -26.21 -10.93
CA LEU A 151 7.86 -26.74 -10.42
C LEU A 151 8.63 -25.72 -9.60
N SER A 152 8.48 -24.43 -9.96
CA SER A 152 9.08 -23.30 -9.24
C SER A 152 8.28 -22.04 -9.48
N TYR A 153 8.25 -21.13 -8.49
CA TYR A 153 7.60 -19.84 -8.63
C TYR A 153 8.50 -18.81 -9.33
N ASN A 154 7.88 -17.98 -10.16
CA ASN A 154 8.50 -16.84 -10.84
C ASN A 154 7.43 -15.79 -11.17
N ASN A 155 7.82 -14.66 -11.79
CA ASN A 155 6.93 -13.55 -12.09
C ASN A 155 5.74 -13.87 -13.02
N LEU A 156 5.70 -15.07 -13.61
CA LEU A 156 4.62 -15.49 -14.50
C LEU A 156 3.56 -16.36 -13.81
N ASN A 157 3.85 -16.85 -12.60
CA ASN A 157 3.01 -17.90 -11.99
C ASN A 157 2.75 -17.72 -10.48
N PHE A 158 3.07 -16.55 -9.89
CA PHE A 158 2.68 -16.27 -8.52
C PHE A 158 1.15 -16.14 -8.41
N GLU A 159 0.54 -16.85 -7.46
CA GLU A 159 -0.87 -16.66 -7.07
C GLU A 159 -1.04 -15.46 -6.15
N GLN A 160 -0.04 -15.24 -5.30
CA GLN A 160 0.07 -14.06 -4.44
C GLN A 160 1.54 -13.69 -4.22
N VAL A 161 1.78 -12.42 -3.95
CA VAL A 161 3.10 -11.93 -3.55
C VAL A 161 3.00 -11.22 -2.21
N GLU A 162 4.10 -11.23 -1.45
CA GLU A 162 4.16 -10.59 -0.15
C GLU A 162 5.31 -9.58 -0.08
N PHE A 163 5.12 -8.54 0.75
CA PHE A 163 6.17 -7.61 1.08
C PHE A 163 6.31 -7.51 2.60
N GLN A 164 7.55 -7.72 3.06
CA GLN A 164 7.92 -7.39 4.43
C GLN A 164 8.08 -5.87 4.52
N PRO A 165 7.30 -5.17 5.38
CA PRO A 165 7.45 -3.73 5.52
C PRO A 165 8.81 -3.38 6.11
N LYS A 166 9.39 -2.28 5.59
CA LYS A 166 10.63 -1.69 6.12
C LYS A 166 10.39 -0.21 6.42
N PRO A 167 11.02 0.36 7.45
CA PRO A 167 10.88 1.78 7.74
C PRO A 167 11.24 2.64 6.51
N GLY A 168 10.37 3.59 6.16
CA GLY A 168 10.53 4.46 4.99
C GLY A 168 10.15 3.83 3.65
N MET A 169 9.81 2.55 3.60
CA MET A 169 9.38 1.91 2.36
C MET A 169 8.01 2.44 1.92
N LEU A 170 7.89 2.70 0.63
CA LEU A 170 6.66 3.04 -0.06
C LEU A 170 6.34 1.96 -1.08
N LEU A 171 5.12 1.43 -1.05
CA LEU A 171 4.54 0.60 -2.10
C LEU A 171 3.52 1.42 -2.88
N ILE A 172 3.52 1.30 -4.22
CA ILE A 172 2.58 1.96 -5.12
C ILE A 172 1.97 0.93 -6.05
N PHE A 173 0.65 0.92 -6.19
CA PHE A 173 -0.05 -0.08 -6.99
C PHE A 173 -1.39 0.45 -7.52
N LYS A 174 -1.95 -0.19 -8.54
CA LYS A 174 -3.30 0.14 -9.03
C LYS A 174 -4.34 -0.25 -7.97
N SER A 175 -5.27 0.64 -7.70
CA SER A 175 -6.21 0.55 -6.56
C SER A 175 -7.15 -0.67 -6.59
N HIS A 176 -7.36 -1.26 -7.77
CA HIS A 176 -8.16 -2.49 -7.91
C HIS A 176 -7.42 -3.76 -7.45
N LEU A 177 -6.09 -3.67 -7.23
CA LEU A 177 -5.30 -4.83 -6.83
C LEU A 177 -5.68 -5.27 -5.41
N TYR A 178 -6.22 -6.49 -5.30
CA TYR A 178 -6.71 -7.06 -4.05
C TYR A 178 -5.53 -7.34 -3.12
N HIS A 179 -5.62 -6.83 -1.89
CA HIS A 179 -4.54 -6.95 -0.90
C HIS A 179 -5.08 -7.04 0.51
N CYS A 180 -4.25 -7.55 1.41
CA CYS A 180 -4.54 -7.63 2.83
C CYS A 180 -3.27 -7.40 3.67
N VAL A 181 -3.45 -7.14 4.96
CA VAL A 181 -2.36 -7.13 5.93
C VAL A 181 -2.54 -8.30 6.88
N ALA A 182 -1.53 -9.15 6.98
CA ALA A 182 -1.53 -10.27 7.92
C ALA A 182 -1.75 -9.80 9.36
N GLN A 183 -2.14 -10.72 10.22
CA GLN A 183 -2.28 -10.43 11.63
C GLN A 183 -0.92 -10.11 12.27
N GLN A 184 -0.82 -8.99 12.97
CA GLN A 184 0.36 -8.58 13.74
C GLN A 184 0.54 -9.52 14.93
N GLN A 185 1.66 -10.23 14.98
CA GLN A 185 1.90 -11.26 15.99
C GLN A 185 2.59 -10.72 17.25
N ASN A 186 3.32 -9.63 17.15
CA ASN A 186 4.08 -9.04 18.24
C ASN A 186 3.42 -7.80 18.84
N ASN A 187 3.99 -7.28 19.93
CA ASN A 187 3.51 -6.08 20.61
C ASN A 187 4.04 -4.77 20.03
N ASP A 188 4.92 -4.82 19.02
CA ASP A 188 5.46 -3.63 18.39
C ASP A 188 4.39 -2.94 17.56
N ILE A 189 4.47 -1.61 17.55
CA ILE A 189 3.52 -0.80 16.80
C ILE A 189 4.00 -0.68 15.36
N ARG A 190 3.14 -1.09 14.40
CA ARG A 190 3.31 -0.83 12.98
C ARG A 190 2.42 0.34 12.58
N ILE A 191 3.02 1.37 11.96
CA ILE A 191 2.33 2.57 11.46
C ILE A 191 2.48 2.63 9.95
N CYS A 192 1.34 2.70 9.25
CA CYS A 192 1.26 2.88 7.81
C CYS A 192 0.46 4.13 7.49
N LEU A 193 0.94 4.94 6.55
CA LEU A 193 0.20 6.04 5.94
C LEU A 193 -0.25 5.57 4.57
N SER A 194 -1.56 5.58 4.36
CA SER A 194 -2.19 5.07 3.14
C SER A 194 -2.74 6.22 2.32
N TYR A 195 -2.65 6.12 1.00
CA TYR A 195 -3.01 7.16 0.04
C TYR A 195 -3.81 6.56 -1.10
N ASN A 196 -4.89 7.23 -1.50
CA ASN A 196 -5.70 6.90 -2.65
C ASN A 196 -5.83 8.11 -3.58
N TYR A 197 -5.31 7.96 -4.79
CA TYR A 197 -5.37 8.96 -5.86
C TYR A 197 -6.53 8.62 -6.79
N ARG A 198 -7.42 9.59 -7.01
CA ARG A 198 -8.58 9.43 -7.86
C ARG A 198 -8.30 9.89 -9.29
N ARG A 199 -9.20 9.51 -10.19
CA ARG A 199 -9.26 10.12 -11.50
C ARG A 199 -9.95 11.48 -11.36
N LYS A 200 -9.40 12.51 -12.03
CA LYS A 200 -10.13 13.75 -12.30
C LYS A 200 -11.16 13.48 -13.39
N ASP A 201 -12.34 13.99 -13.22
CA ASP A 201 -13.40 13.98 -14.24
C ASP A 201 -13.05 14.90 -15.41
#